data_d8890bb48404b2342bf633ea85dafd56
#
_entry.id   d8890bb48404b2342bf633ea85dafd56
#
_cell.length_a   1.000
_cell.length_b   1.000
_cell.length_c   1.000
_cell.angle_alpha   90.00
_cell.angle_beta   90.00
_cell.angle_gamma   90.00
#
_symmetry.space_group_name_H-M   'P 1'
#
loop_
_entity.id
_entity.type
_entity.pdbx_description
1 polymer ?
#
loop_
_entity_poly.entity_id
_entity_poly.type
_entity_poly.pdbx_seq_one_letter_code
_entity_poly.pdbx_strand_id
1 'polypeptide(L)'
;MIFISDVHHQLEFLKLLPKKNEPVVILGDLINWIDYRNGNGIAKEVFGLENVQKLINLRKEHKFEERKDLWKSLYSNNPEVIMKNMRDAIENQYEEVFKILKKYDVWFIPGNVDDVEIMNSYTSSTIKNVDGLLIEHQGTKLGFAGGGVPTPINARGEISEIEFSKKLNNLDQAEIICTHAPPYIDEL
;
A
#
# COMPACT_ATOMS: atom_id res chain seq x y z
N MET A 1 19.03 10.00 -0.18
CA MET A 1 17.63 9.55 -0.25
C MET A 1 17.57 8.04 -0.05
N ILE A 2 16.57 7.52 0.64
CA ILE A 2 16.37 6.08 0.89
C ILE A 2 15.01 5.70 0.31
N PHE A 3 14.97 4.72 -0.58
CA PHE A 3 13.74 4.19 -1.15
C PHE A 3 13.39 2.86 -0.49
N ILE A 4 12.14 2.71 -0.07
CA ILE A 4 11.57 1.48 0.47
C ILE A 4 10.19 1.24 -0.14
N SER A 5 9.82 -0.02 -0.31
CA SER A 5 8.52 -0.46 -0.81
C SER A 5 8.05 -1.67 -0.02
N ASP A 6 6.75 -1.98 -0.11
CA ASP A 6 6.17 -3.21 0.42
C ASP A 6 6.51 -3.44 1.90
N VAL A 7 6.32 -2.41 2.71
CA VAL A 7 6.62 -2.42 4.15
C VAL A 7 5.76 -3.43 4.90
N HIS A 8 4.47 -3.58 4.49
CA HIS A 8 3.54 -4.55 5.05
C HIS A 8 3.60 -4.64 6.57
N HIS A 9 3.56 -3.48 7.24
CA HIS A 9 3.56 -3.35 8.70
C HIS A 9 4.79 -3.97 9.40
N GLN A 10 5.94 -4.02 8.72
CA GLN A 10 7.20 -4.53 9.31
C GLN A 10 7.86 -3.43 10.16
N LEU A 11 7.31 -3.20 11.36
CA LEU A 11 7.72 -2.11 12.26
C LEU A 11 9.19 -2.20 12.68
N GLU A 12 9.70 -3.41 12.87
CA GLU A 12 11.11 -3.62 13.25
C GLU A 12 12.05 -3.18 12.12
N PHE A 13 11.67 -3.41 10.85
CA PHE A 13 12.43 -2.90 9.71
C PHE A 13 12.45 -1.37 9.70
N LEU A 14 11.31 -0.71 9.91
CA LEU A 14 11.23 0.75 9.97
C LEU A 14 12.08 1.35 11.09
N LYS A 15 12.25 0.67 12.21
CA LYS A 15 13.10 1.12 13.32
C LYS A 15 14.59 1.10 12.98
N LEU A 16 15.00 0.30 11.99
CA LEU A 16 16.39 0.19 11.52
C LEU A 16 16.76 1.26 10.48
N LEU A 17 15.80 2.06 10.01
CA LEU A 17 16.09 3.12 9.06
C LEU A 17 17.14 4.08 9.64
N PRO A 18 18.21 4.38 8.88
CA PRO A 18 19.26 5.26 9.37
C PRO A 18 18.75 6.70 9.48
N LYS A 19 19.09 7.36 10.58
CA LYS A 19 18.82 8.80 10.76
C LYS A 19 19.76 9.59 9.87
N LYS A 20 19.34 9.89 8.67
CA LYS A 20 20.05 10.76 7.73
C LYS A 20 19.25 12.04 7.49
N ASN A 21 19.93 13.12 7.10
CA ASN A 21 19.27 14.36 6.68
C ASN A 21 18.71 14.26 5.25
N GLU A 22 18.28 13.09 4.84
CA GLU A 22 17.76 12.80 3.51
C GLU A 22 16.39 12.20 3.61
N PRO A 23 15.48 12.46 2.65
CA PRO A 23 14.14 11.89 2.66
C PRO A 23 14.15 10.37 2.63
N VAL A 24 13.22 9.77 3.35
CA VAL A 24 12.80 8.38 3.21
C VAL A 24 11.61 8.37 2.25
N VAL A 25 11.79 7.74 1.11
CA VAL A 25 10.76 7.61 0.06
C VAL A 25 10.10 6.26 0.19
N ILE A 26 8.78 6.26 0.40
CA ILE A 26 7.98 5.06 0.54
C ILE A 26 7.15 4.88 -0.72
N LEU A 27 7.39 3.77 -1.42
CA LEU A 27 6.73 3.43 -2.68
C LEU A 27 5.55 2.48 -2.46
N GLY A 28 4.76 2.71 -1.41
CA GLY A 28 3.49 2.04 -1.16
C GLY A 28 3.57 0.77 -0.31
N ASP A 29 2.38 0.23 -0.06
CA ASP A 29 2.09 -0.96 0.73
C ASP A 29 2.64 -0.88 2.16
N LEU A 30 2.20 0.15 2.89
CA LEU A 30 2.56 0.34 4.30
C LEU A 30 1.89 -0.65 5.23
N ILE A 31 0.63 -1.00 4.98
CA ILE A 31 -0.16 -1.89 5.82
C ILE A 31 -0.08 -3.35 5.38
N ASN A 32 -0.29 -4.27 6.32
CA ASN A 32 -0.35 -5.70 6.05
C ASN A 32 -1.79 -6.18 6.01
N TRP A 33 -2.35 -6.29 4.79
CA TRP A 33 -3.71 -6.81 4.63
C TRP A 33 -3.78 -8.30 4.92
N ILE A 34 -2.89 -9.07 4.31
CA ILE A 34 -2.78 -10.52 4.48
C ILE A 34 -1.36 -11.01 4.16
N ASP A 35 -0.68 -11.61 5.11
CA ASP A 35 0.57 -12.32 4.83
C ASP A 35 0.25 -13.76 4.41
N TYR A 36 0.38 -14.06 3.15
CA TYR A 36 0.07 -15.37 2.58
C TYR A 36 0.99 -16.51 3.05
N ARG A 37 2.07 -16.21 3.78
CA ARG A 37 2.99 -17.21 4.36
C ARG A 37 2.46 -17.76 5.68
N ASN A 38 1.88 -16.89 6.50
CA ASN A 38 1.49 -17.22 7.88
C ASN A 38 0.06 -16.83 8.26
N GLY A 39 -0.65 -16.11 7.38
CA GLY A 39 -2.02 -15.65 7.60
C GLY A 39 -2.17 -14.45 8.53
N ASN A 40 -1.07 -13.78 8.91
CA ASN A 40 -1.14 -12.57 9.72
C ASN A 40 -1.60 -11.36 8.89
N GLY A 41 -2.06 -10.33 9.58
CA GLY A 41 -2.53 -9.07 8.98
C GLY A 41 -3.97 -8.74 9.33
N ILE A 42 -4.47 -7.66 8.77
CA ILE A 42 -5.82 -7.12 9.03
C ILE A 42 -6.91 -8.16 8.79
N ALA A 43 -6.81 -8.95 7.72
CA ALA A 43 -7.79 -9.98 7.41
C ALA A 43 -7.95 -11.00 8.54
N LYS A 44 -6.87 -11.35 9.26
CA LYS A 44 -6.92 -12.25 10.42
C LYS A 44 -7.65 -11.62 11.60
N GLU A 45 -7.42 -10.33 11.86
CA GLU A 45 -8.07 -9.60 12.95
C GLU A 45 -9.59 -9.52 12.73
N VAL A 46 -9.99 -9.29 11.48
CA VAL A 46 -11.41 -9.07 11.12
C VAL A 46 -12.17 -10.37 10.92
N PHE A 47 -11.58 -11.35 10.24
CA PHE A 47 -12.28 -12.57 9.79
C PHE A 47 -11.85 -13.84 10.53
N GLY A 48 -10.81 -13.75 11.37
CA GLY A 48 -10.25 -14.90 12.09
C GLY A 48 -9.30 -15.75 11.25
N LEU A 49 -8.36 -16.42 11.93
CA LEU A 49 -7.29 -17.19 11.29
C LEU A 49 -7.81 -18.33 10.41
N GLU A 50 -8.89 -19.00 10.82
CA GLU A 50 -9.47 -20.13 10.07
C GLU A 50 -9.93 -19.70 8.67
N ASN A 51 -10.66 -18.59 8.57
CA ASN A 51 -11.14 -18.07 7.29
C ASN A 51 -9.97 -17.58 6.41
N VAL A 52 -9.00 -16.92 7.02
CA VAL A 52 -7.78 -16.51 6.30
C VAL A 52 -7.01 -17.71 5.77
N GLN A 53 -6.90 -18.78 6.53
CA GLN A 53 -6.23 -20.00 6.07
C GLN A 53 -6.97 -20.66 4.90
N LYS A 54 -8.30 -20.66 4.90
CA LYS A 54 -9.12 -21.09 3.75
C LYS A 54 -8.83 -20.25 2.51
N LEU A 55 -8.79 -18.91 2.65
CA LEU A 55 -8.45 -17.99 1.54
C LEU A 55 -7.06 -18.24 0.98
N ILE A 56 -6.07 -18.52 1.84
CA ILE A 56 -4.70 -18.86 1.44
C ILE A 56 -4.66 -20.16 0.66
N ASN A 57 -5.36 -21.19 1.15
CA ASN A 57 -5.40 -22.50 0.50
C ASN A 57 -6.07 -22.42 -0.88
N LEU A 58 -7.23 -21.74 -0.98
CA LEU A 58 -7.91 -21.53 -2.25
C LEU A 58 -7.03 -20.78 -3.27
N ARG A 59 -6.22 -19.81 -2.81
CA ARG A 59 -5.25 -19.14 -3.68
C ARG A 59 -4.17 -20.10 -4.18
N LYS A 60 -3.59 -20.94 -3.29
CA LYS A 60 -2.56 -21.92 -3.63
C LYS A 60 -3.06 -22.98 -4.62
N GLU A 61 -4.35 -23.33 -4.51
CA GLU A 61 -5.02 -24.29 -5.39
C GLU A 61 -5.55 -23.65 -6.68
N HIS A 62 -5.30 -22.36 -6.91
CA HIS A 62 -5.82 -21.57 -8.05
C HIS A 62 -7.35 -21.56 -8.18
N LYS A 63 -8.07 -21.77 -7.07
CA LYS A 63 -9.54 -21.74 -6.98
C LYS A 63 -10.05 -20.32 -6.80
N PHE A 64 -9.90 -19.49 -7.83
CA PHE A 64 -10.16 -18.05 -7.73
C PHE A 64 -11.64 -17.72 -7.51
N GLU A 65 -12.57 -18.45 -8.15
CA GLU A 65 -14.01 -18.21 -7.96
C GLU A 65 -14.47 -18.60 -6.55
N GLU A 66 -14.08 -19.78 -6.03
CA GLU A 66 -14.39 -20.19 -4.67
C GLU A 66 -13.80 -19.20 -3.64
N ARG A 67 -12.60 -18.68 -3.89
CA ARG A 67 -11.99 -17.65 -3.05
C ARG A 67 -12.79 -16.34 -3.07
N LYS A 68 -13.28 -15.91 -4.24
CA LYS A 68 -14.11 -14.73 -4.40
C LYS A 68 -15.45 -14.89 -3.65
N ASP A 69 -16.07 -16.06 -3.77
CA ASP A 69 -17.31 -16.37 -3.07
C ASP A 69 -17.12 -16.39 -1.54
N LEU A 70 -16.01 -16.94 -1.06
CA LEU A 70 -15.67 -16.90 0.36
C LEU A 70 -15.50 -15.45 0.85
N TRP A 71 -14.75 -14.59 0.13
CA TRP A 71 -14.67 -13.18 0.44
C TRP A 71 -16.03 -12.53 0.53
N LYS A 72 -16.87 -12.74 -0.48
CA LYS A 72 -18.23 -12.19 -0.53
C LYS A 72 -19.07 -12.63 0.66
N SER A 73 -19.00 -13.90 1.03
CA SER A 73 -19.69 -14.46 2.21
C SER A 73 -19.19 -13.79 3.51
N LEU A 74 -17.87 -13.64 3.67
CA LEU A 74 -17.28 -13.01 4.84
C LEU A 74 -17.75 -11.56 5.01
N TYR A 75 -17.74 -10.78 3.93
CA TYR A 75 -18.23 -9.39 3.96
C TYR A 75 -19.73 -9.25 4.20
N SER A 76 -20.52 -10.24 3.76
CA SER A 76 -21.98 -10.21 3.92
C SER A 76 -22.45 -10.54 5.34
N ASN A 77 -21.58 -11.10 6.16
CA ASN A 77 -21.91 -11.48 7.54
C ASN A 77 -21.73 -10.27 8.47
N ASN A 78 -22.80 -9.50 8.67
CA ASN A 78 -22.82 -8.26 9.44
C ASN A 78 -21.89 -7.16 8.86
N PRO A 79 -22.23 -6.61 7.67
CA PRO A 79 -21.36 -5.71 6.92
C PRO A 79 -20.92 -4.48 7.71
N GLU A 80 -21.81 -3.88 8.50
CA GLU A 80 -21.50 -2.66 9.26
C GLU A 80 -20.40 -2.90 10.30
N VAL A 81 -20.49 -4.01 11.05
CA VAL A 81 -19.49 -4.38 12.06
C VAL A 81 -18.16 -4.72 11.39
N ILE A 82 -18.21 -5.45 10.26
CA ILE A 82 -17.00 -5.82 9.52
C ILE A 82 -16.31 -4.57 8.97
N MET A 83 -17.04 -3.66 8.34
CA MET A 83 -16.48 -2.42 7.80
C MET A 83 -15.85 -1.56 8.90
N LYS A 84 -16.51 -1.48 10.07
CA LYS A 84 -15.94 -0.78 11.23
C LYS A 84 -14.65 -1.44 11.70
N ASN A 85 -14.67 -2.75 11.95
CA ASN A 85 -13.48 -3.48 12.42
C ASN A 85 -12.31 -3.39 11.43
N MET A 86 -12.62 -3.42 10.13
CA MET A 86 -11.60 -3.22 9.09
C MET A 86 -10.99 -1.83 9.16
N ARG A 87 -11.81 -0.80 9.29
CA ARG A 87 -11.35 0.59 9.39
C ARG A 87 -10.47 0.75 10.63
N ASP A 88 -10.95 0.30 11.78
CA ASP A 88 -10.21 0.36 13.04
C ASP A 88 -8.85 -0.34 12.93
N ALA A 89 -8.79 -1.52 12.32
CA ALA A 89 -7.55 -2.28 12.14
C ALA A 89 -6.58 -1.59 11.15
N ILE A 90 -7.09 -0.98 10.08
CA ILE A 90 -6.30 -0.19 9.13
C ILE A 90 -5.71 1.04 9.83
N GLU A 91 -6.54 1.81 10.54
CA GLU A 91 -6.13 3.00 11.27
C GLU A 91 -5.05 2.67 12.30
N ASN A 92 -5.21 1.57 13.07
CA ASN A 92 -4.23 1.10 14.03
C ASN A 92 -2.86 0.81 13.40
N GLN A 93 -2.82 0.10 12.27
CA GLN A 93 -1.56 -0.19 11.58
C GLN A 93 -0.89 1.08 11.07
N TYR A 94 -1.64 2.02 10.50
CA TYR A 94 -1.07 3.31 10.09
C TYR A 94 -0.56 4.11 11.28
N GLU A 95 -1.28 4.16 12.40
CA GLU A 95 -0.83 4.86 13.59
C GLU A 95 0.54 4.34 14.06
N GLU A 96 0.72 3.01 14.13
CA GLU A 96 1.98 2.40 14.52
C GLU A 96 3.11 2.71 13.53
N VAL A 97 2.84 2.63 12.23
CA VAL A 97 3.80 2.95 11.17
C VAL A 97 4.21 4.42 11.22
N PHE A 98 3.26 5.34 11.21
CA PHE A 98 3.53 6.77 11.20
C PHE A 98 4.12 7.27 12.52
N LYS A 99 3.85 6.62 13.65
CA LYS A 99 4.52 6.89 14.93
C LYS A 99 6.05 6.69 14.82
N ILE A 100 6.51 5.76 13.99
CA ILE A 100 7.93 5.57 13.73
C ILE A 100 8.41 6.60 12.70
N LEU A 101 7.67 6.76 11.63
CA LEU A 101 8.05 7.58 10.47
C LEU A 101 8.12 9.08 10.76
N LYS A 102 7.35 9.59 11.73
CA LYS A 102 7.38 11.03 12.12
C LYS A 102 8.75 11.56 12.55
N LYS A 103 9.74 10.67 12.72
CA LYS A 103 11.13 11.03 13.07
C LYS A 103 11.99 11.34 11.84
N TYR A 104 11.43 11.18 10.64
CA TYR A 104 12.11 11.31 9.36
C TYR A 104 11.42 12.37 8.49
N ASP A 105 12.12 12.90 7.49
CA ASP A 105 11.49 13.53 6.34
C ASP A 105 11.01 12.42 5.41
N VAL A 106 9.69 12.27 5.26
CA VAL A 106 9.06 11.15 4.55
C VAL A 106 8.31 11.68 3.34
N TRP A 107 8.59 11.08 2.20
CA TRP A 107 7.79 11.21 0.99
C TRP A 107 7.13 9.88 0.70
N PHE A 108 5.84 9.86 0.49
CA PHE A 108 5.15 8.60 0.22
C PHE A 108 4.22 8.69 -0.99
N ILE A 109 4.05 7.56 -1.64
CA ILE A 109 2.96 7.27 -2.56
C ILE A 109 2.20 6.04 -2.06
N PRO A 110 0.89 5.91 -2.35
CA PRO A 110 0.15 4.70 -1.98
C PRO A 110 0.54 3.50 -2.83
N GLY A 111 0.43 2.30 -2.25
CA GLY A 111 0.46 1.02 -2.95
C GLY A 111 -0.95 0.51 -3.26
N ASN A 112 -1.04 -0.77 -3.66
CA ASN A 112 -2.34 -1.37 -4.01
C ASN A 112 -3.17 -1.80 -2.79
N VAL A 113 -2.58 -2.00 -1.61
CA VAL A 113 -3.33 -2.34 -0.39
C VAL A 113 -3.60 -1.14 0.51
N ASP A 114 -3.03 0.02 0.21
CA ASP A 114 -3.15 1.21 1.04
C ASP A 114 -4.53 1.88 0.94
N ASP A 115 -4.92 2.56 2.01
CA ASP A 115 -6.07 3.45 2.06
C ASP A 115 -5.56 4.89 1.98
N VAL A 116 -5.72 5.51 0.81
CA VAL A 116 -5.17 6.84 0.50
C VAL A 116 -5.75 7.93 1.41
N GLU A 117 -7.04 7.82 1.75
CA GLU A 117 -7.71 8.81 2.61
C GLU A 117 -7.10 8.78 4.01
N ILE A 118 -6.94 7.58 4.58
CA ILE A 118 -6.35 7.42 5.91
C ILE A 118 -4.87 7.82 5.89
N MET A 119 -4.08 7.40 4.88
CA MET A 119 -2.69 7.83 4.76
C MET A 119 -2.53 9.34 4.73
N ASN A 120 -3.39 10.04 3.99
CA ASN A 120 -3.36 11.49 3.87
C ASN A 120 -3.62 12.20 5.20
N SER A 121 -4.34 11.60 6.14
CA SER A 121 -4.57 12.18 7.47
C SER A 121 -3.29 12.31 8.31
N TYR A 122 -2.23 11.57 7.95
CA TYR A 122 -0.91 11.64 8.60
C TYR A 122 0.06 12.63 7.94
N THR A 123 -0.35 13.35 6.90
CA THR A 123 0.51 14.37 6.28
C THR A 123 0.84 15.50 7.24
N SER A 124 2.06 16.00 7.13
CA SER A 124 2.59 17.08 7.98
C SER A 124 3.72 17.83 7.25
N SER A 125 4.40 18.72 7.94
CA SER A 125 5.59 19.40 7.40
C SER A 125 6.73 18.43 7.05
N THR A 126 6.79 17.27 7.71
CA THR A 126 7.84 16.25 7.50
C THR A 126 7.33 14.96 6.87
N ILE A 127 6.01 14.82 6.66
CA ILE A 127 5.42 13.64 6.01
C ILE A 127 4.55 14.14 4.85
N LYS A 128 4.95 13.84 3.63
CA LYS A 128 4.36 14.40 2.42
C LYS A 128 3.85 13.31 1.50
N ASN A 129 2.61 13.42 1.06
CA ASN A 129 2.13 12.67 -0.09
C ASN A 129 2.68 13.33 -1.35
N VAL A 130 3.44 12.56 -2.13
CA VAL A 130 4.07 13.02 -3.38
C VAL A 130 3.46 12.36 -4.61
N ASP A 131 2.36 11.64 -4.45
CA ASP A 131 1.69 10.94 -5.55
C ASP A 131 1.20 11.90 -6.64
N GLY A 132 1.56 11.61 -7.89
CA GLY A 132 1.27 12.43 -9.06
C GLY A 132 2.14 13.69 -9.18
N LEU A 133 3.18 13.84 -8.35
CA LEU A 133 4.05 15.02 -8.34
C LEU A 133 5.38 14.78 -9.04
N LEU A 134 5.88 15.85 -9.68
CA LEU A 134 7.25 15.99 -10.16
C LEU A 134 8.02 16.84 -9.14
N ILE A 135 9.11 16.31 -8.57
CA ILE A 135 9.91 16.99 -7.56
C ILE A 135 11.36 17.03 -7.99
N GLU A 136 11.98 18.21 -7.92
CA GLU A 136 13.42 18.36 -8.10
C GLU A 136 14.12 18.18 -6.74
N HIS A 137 15.06 17.23 -6.66
CA HIS A 137 15.88 16.98 -5.49
C HIS A 137 17.35 16.83 -5.90
N GLN A 138 18.19 17.68 -5.36
CA GLN A 138 19.65 17.73 -5.66
C GLN A 138 19.95 17.76 -7.17
N GLY A 139 19.16 18.50 -7.94
CA GLY A 139 19.33 18.67 -9.38
C GLY A 139 18.76 17.54 -10.23
N THR A 140 18.11 16.53 -9.62
CA THR A 140 17.43 15.42 -10.34
C THR A 140 15.93 15.56 -10.24
N LYS A 141 15.22 15.43 -11.35
CA LYS A 141 13.77 15.46 -11.43
C LYS A 141 13.19 14.07 -11.20
N LEU A 142 12.49 13.91 -10.08
CA LEU A 142 11.83 12.67 -9.67
C LEU A 142 10.33 12.78 -9.88
N GLY A 143 9.75 11.85 -10.63
CA GLY A 143 8.30 11.72 -10.81
C GLY A 143 7.76 10.58 -9.95
N PHE A 144 6.57 10.77 -9.38
CA PHE A 144 5.97 9.80 -8.46
C PHE A 144 4.56 9.43 -8.91
N ALA A 145 4.28 8.13 -9.08
CA ALA A 145 2.95 7.63 -9.41
C ALA A 145 2.61 6.39 -8.58
N GLY A 146 1.75 6.60 -7.59
CA GLY A 146 1.26 5.56 -6.68
C GLY A 146 -0.05 4.94 -7.12
N GLY A 147 -0.46 3.92 -6.37
CA GLY A 147 -1.60 3.07 -6.63
C GLY A 147 -1.24 1.79 -7.36
N GLY A 148 -2.10 0.78 -7.24
CA GLY A 148 -2.00 -0.45 -8.00
C GLY A 148 -2.79 -0.36 -9.30
N VAL A 149 -2.41 -1.15 -10.29
CA VAL A 149 -3.26 -1.37 -11.49
C VAL A 149 -4.40 -2.32 -11.14
N PRO A 150 -5.54 -2.25 -11.86
CA PRO A 150 -6.69 -3.09 -11.58
C PRO A 150 -6.35 -4.59 -11.68
N THR A 151 -6.74 -5.35 -10.66
CA THR A 151 -6.61 -6.79 -10.62
C THR A 151 -7.95 -7.44 -10.27
N PRO A 152 -8.12 -8.75 -10.48
CA PRO A 152 -9.32 -9.46 -10.03
C PRO A 152 -9.54 -9.41 -8.51
N ILE A 153 -8.55 -8.95 -7.74
CA ILE A 153 -8.62 -8.82 -6.28
C ILE A 153 -9.38 -7.58 -5.87
N ASN A 154 -9.34 -6.52 -6.70
CA ASN A 154 -9.96 -5.23 -6.45
C ASN A 154 -9.55 -4.68 -5.07
N ALA A 155 -8.23 -4.56 -4.86
CA ALA A 155 -7.67 -4.03 -3.62
C ALA A 155 -7.92 -2.52 -3.49
N ARG A 156 -7.89 -2.00 -2.25
CA ARG A 156 -8.31 -0.62 -1.94
C ARG A 156 -7.53 0.48 -2.65
N GLY A 157 -6.23 0.26 -2.83
CA GLY A 157 -5.33 1.22 -3.49
C GLY A 157 -5.19 0.99 -5.00
N GLU A 158 -5.99 0.09 -5.59
CA GLU A 158 -6.04 -0.04 -7.04
C GLU A 158 -6.79 1.14 -7.66
N ILE A 159 -6.21 1.71 -8.71
CA ILE A 159 -6.78 2.82 -9.49
C ILE A 159 -6.97 2.38 -10.94
N SER A 160 -7.85 3.06 -11.67
CA SER A 160 -8.06 2.75 -13.08
C SER A 160 -6.80 3.02 -13.92
N GLU A 161 -6.64 2.29 -15.03
CA GLU A 161 -5.56 2.53 -15.99
C GLU A 161 -5.57 3.98 -16.51
N ILE A 162 -6.75 4.58 -16.62
CA ILE A 162 -6.90 5.98 -17.04
C ILE A 162 -6.31 6.92 -15.99
N GLU A 163 -6.57 6.68 -14.72
CA GLU A 163 -6.02 7.49 -13.61
C GLU A 163 -4.51 7.32 -13.51
N PHE A 164 -4.01 6.09 -13.63
CA PHE A 164 -2.58 5.82 -13.62
C PHE A 164 -1.88 6.51 -14.79
N SER A 165 -2.44 6.40 -16.01
CA SER A 165 -1.92 7.08 -17.20
C SER A 165 -1.91 8.60 -17.06
N LYS A 166 -2.95 9.18 -16.45
CA LYS A 166 -2.97 10.64 -16.18
C LYS A 166 -1.84 11.06 -15.25
N LYS A 167 -1.53 10.27 -14.20
CA LYS A 167 -0.39 10.55 -13.33
C LYS A 167 0.91 10.52 -14.13
N LEU A 168 1.14 9.48 -14.92
CA LEU A 168 2.36 9.34 -15.74
C LEU A 168 2.52 10.48 -16.75
N ASN A 169 1.44 10.92 -17.41
CA ASN A 169 1.47 12.03 -18.38
C ASN A 169 1.90 13.36 -17.76
N ASN A 170 1.69 13.53 -16.46
CA ASN A 170 2.16 14.73 -15.74
C ASN A 170 3.64 14.66 -15.35
N LEU A 171 4.29 13.52 -15.61
CA LEU A 171 5.68 13.23 -15.20
C LEU A 171 6.64 13.15 -16.39
N ASP A 172 6.26 13.68 -17.55
CA ASP A 172 7.01 13.63 -18.82
C ASP A 172 8.42 14.24 -18.72
N GLN A 173 8.63 15.17 -17.77
CA GLN A 173 9.93 15.79 -17.51
C GLN A 173 10.74 15.10 -16.43
N ALA A 174 10.28 13.98 -15.87
CA ALA A 174 11.01 13.24 -14.87
C ALA A 174 12.21 12.53 -15.50
N GLU A 175 13.36 12.60 -14.83
CA GLU A 175 14.55 11.81 -15.17
C GLU A 175 14.46 10.40 -14.56
N ILE A 176 13.78 10.29 -13.41
CA ILE A 176 13.50 9.04 -12.73
C ILE A 176 12.01 9.01 -12.37
N ILE A 177 11.31 7.97 -12.77
CA ILE A 177 9.92 7.73 -12.38
C ILE A 177 9.89 6.64 -11.30
N CYS A 178 9.26 6.96 -10.18
CA CYS A 178 9.07 6.08 -9.02
C CYS A 178 7.61 5.64 -8.97
N THR A 179 7.36 4.35 -9.12
CA THR A 179 6.00 3.78 -9.11
C THR A 179 5.91 2.66 -8.08
N HIS A 180 4.69 2.40 -7.58
CA HIS A 180 4.42 1.17 -6.83
C HIS A 180 4.18 0.00 -7.80
N ALA A 181 3.28 0.19 -8.78
CA ALA A 181 3.08 -0.82 -9.82
C ALA A 181 4.31 -0.93 -10.72
N PRO A 182 4.82 -2.14 -11.00
CA PRO A 182 5.95 -2.32 -11.91
C PRO A 182 5.55 -1.91 -13.33
N PRO A 183 6.50 -1.39 -14.14
CA PRO A 183 6.23 -1.15 -15.56
C PRO A 183 5.99 -2.47 -16.29
N TYR A 184 5.13 -2.45 -17.29
CA TYR A 184 5.03 -3.55 -18.24
C TYR A 184 6.25 -3.52 -19.17
N ILE A 185 6.95 -4.64 -19.28
CA ILE A 185 8.12 -4.80 -20.15
C ILE A 185 7.87 -6.03 -21.02
N ASP A 186 7.81 -5.83 -22.34
CA ASP A 186 7.47 -6.88 -23.31
C ASP A 186 8.43 -8.10 -23.32
N GLU A 187 9.63 -7.96 -22.71
CA GLU A 187 10.70 -8.97 -22.77
C GLU A 187 11.01 -9.63 -21.42
N LEU A 188 10.16 -9.42 -20.38
CA LEU A 188 10.21 -10.09 -19.10
C LEU A 188 8.99 -11.05 -18.97
#